data_81c4502830bbb483da711ec1c4978d15
#
_entry.id   81c4502830bbb483da711ec1c4978d15
#
_cell.length_a   1.000
_cell.length_b   1.000
_cell.length_c   1.000
_cell.angle_alpha   90.00
_cell.angle_beta   90.00
_cell.angle_gamma   90.00
#
_symmetry.space_group_name_H-M   'P 1'
#
loop_
_entity.id
_entity.type
_entity.pdbx_description
1 polymer ?
#
loop_
_entity_poly.entity_id
_entity_poly.type
_entity_poly.pdbx_seq_one_letter_code
_entity_poly.pdbx_strand_id
1 'polypeptide(L)'
;MWGVVTPEEALAKIEEQRKEISGEPQNLEEQAISLVGRDIYEKLIKGYTEKQWGRDCKELPSFIIKRLPVRLTFDNNYFNALYQGIPVGGYTKLISNLLNGIEVCLNTDYLENKYEFDSLANKIA
;
A
#
# COMPACT_ATOMS: atom_id res chain seq x y z
N MET A 1 -24.82 2.13 2.52
CA MET A 1 -24.59 0.96 1.66
C MET A 1 -25.55 -0.17 2.02
N TRP A 2 -25.53 -0.71 3.23
CA TRP A 2 -26.40 -1.82 3.66
C TRP A 2 -27.55 -1.41 4.58
N GLY A 3 -27.75 -0.12 4.86
CA GLY A 3 -28.75 0.37 5.84
C GLY A 3 -28.42 -0.02 7.29
N VAL A 4 -27.21 -0.49 7.56
CA VAL A 4 -26.74 -0.84 8.90
C VAL A 4 -26.40 0.40 9.69
N VAL A 5 -26.60 0.35 11.01
CA VAL A 5 -26.42 1.49 11.93
C VAL A 5 -25.27 1.23 12.91
N THR A 6 -24.97 -0.04 13.23
CA THR A 6 -23.94 -0.38 14.19
C THR A 6 -22.73 -1.02 13.54
N PRO A 7 -21.53 -0.93 14.17
CA PRO A 7 -20.32 -1.64 13.72
C PRO A 7 -20.52 -3.16 13.64
N GLU A 8 -21.28 -3.74 14.57
CA GLU A 8 -21.54 -5.18 14.63
C GLU A 8 -22.37 -5.65 13.43
N GLU A 9 -23.40 -4.88 13.05
CA GLU A 9 -24.21 -5.17 11.85
C GLU A 9 -23.36 -5.06 10.58
N ALA A 10 -22.48 -4.07 10.50
CA ALA A 10 -21.56 -3.91 9.37
C ALA A 10 -20.57 -5.08 9.29
N LEU A 11 -20.02 -5.49 10.43
CA LEU A 11 -19.11 -6.65 10.50
C LEU A 11 -19.80 -7.94 10.05
N ALA A 12 -21.02 -8.17 10.50
CA ALA A 12 -21.80 -9.34 10.10
C ALA A 12 -21.99 -9.41 8.57
N LYS A 13 -22.26 -8.26 7.93
CA LYS A 13 -22.36 -8.17 6.46
C LYS A 13 -21.04 -8.43 5.75
N ILE A 14 -19.94 -7.92 6.27
CA ILE A 14 -18.60 -8.19 5.73
C ILE A 14 -18.30 -9.69 5.86
N GLU A 15 -18.51 -10.28 7.02
CA GLU A 15 -18.24 -11.70 7.28
C GLU A 15 -19.10 -12.64 6.41
N GLU A 16 -20.35 -12.27 6.16
CA GLU A 16 -21.22 -13.01 5.22
C GLU A 16 -20.60 -13.07 3.82
N GLN A 17 -20.17 -11.92 3.30
CA GLN A 17 -19.64 -11.80 1.94
C GLN A 17 -18.23 -12.37 1.77
N ARG A 18 -17.41 -12.29 2.82
CA ARG A 18 -16.06 -12.90 2.81
C ARG A 18 -16.07 -14.40 2.59
N LYS A 19 -17.14 -15.10 2.98
CA LYS A 19 -17.32 -16.55 2.76
C LYS A 19 -17.40 -16.95 1.29
N GLU A 20 -17.57 -15.99 0.39
CA GLU A 20 -17.53 -16.24 -1.05
C GLU A 20 -16.18 -16.80 -1.50
N ILE A 21 -15.10 -16.35 -0.86
CA ILE A 21 -13.76 -16.83 -1.16
C ILE A 21 -13.42 -17.97 -0.20
N SER A 22 -13.28 -19.16 -0.74
CA SER A 22 -12.83 -20.35 -0.02
C SER A 22 -11.40 -20.71 -0.44
N GLY A 23 -10.49 -20.84 0.53
CA GLY A 23 -9.09 -21.16 0.28
C GLY A 23 -8.20 -19.93 0.17
N GLU A 24 -7.00 -20.11 -0.39
CA GLU A 24 -6.02 -19.03 -0.54
C GLU A 24 -6.35 -18.17 -1.78
N PRO A 25 -6.51 -16.84 -1.62
CA PRO A 25 -6.79 -15.94 -2.74
C PRO A 25 -5.69 -15.94 -3.80
N GLN A 26 -6.05 -16.12 -5.07
CA GLN A 26 -5.12 -16.25 -6.18
C GLN A 26 -4.75 -14.90 -6.83
N ASN A 27 -5.60 -13.90 -6.68
CA ASN A 27 -5.46 -12.59 -7.30
C ASN A 27 -5.95 -11.48 -6.37
N LEU A 28 -5.81 -10.22 -6.82
CA LEU A 28 -6.18 -9.05 -6.04
C LEU A 28 -7.70 -8.99 -5.75
N GLU A 29 -8.55 -9.35 -6.71
CA GLU A 29 -10.01 -9.38 -6.51
C GLU A 29 -10.37 -10.34 -5.37
N GLU A 30 -9.93 -11.59 -5.43
CA GLU A 30 -10.21 -12.58 -4.40
C GLU A 30 -9.65 -12.16 -3.03
N GLN A 31 -8.44 -11.61 -3.01
CA GLN A 31 -7.84 -11.10 -1.78
C GLN A 31 -8.66 -9.95 -1.19
N ALA A 32 -9.12 -9.01 -2.02
CA ALA A 32 -9.95 -7.90 -1.56
C ALA A 32 -11.28 -8.39 -1.00
N ILE A 33 -11.98 -9.29 -1.70
CA ILE A 33 -13.26 -9.85 -1.26
C ILE A 33 -13.07 -10.63 0.06
N SER A 34 -11.99 -11.38 0.20
CA SER A 34 -11.68 -12.10 1.45
C SER A 34 -11.41 -11.18 2.64
N LEU A 35 -11.02 -9.92 2.39
CA LEU A 35 -10.76 -8.92 3.43
C LEU A 35 -11.99 -8.08 3.78
N VAL A 36 -12.72 -7.59 2.77
CA VAL A 36 -13.75 -6.56 2.96
C VAL A 36 -15.14 -6.97 2.45
N GLY A 37 -15.26 -8.10 1.78
CA GLY A 37 -16.49 -8.51 1.10
C GLY A 37 -16.68 -7.88 -0.28
N ARG A 38 -17.57 -8.48 -1.07
CA ARG A 38 -17.79 -8.10 -2.48
C ARG A 38 -18.29 -6.67 -2.66
N ASP A 39 -19.25 -6.24 -1.86
CA ASP A 39 -19.84 -4.91 -2.02
C ASP A 39 -18.83 -3.77 -1.82
N ILE A 40 -17.97 -3.89 -0.81
CA ILE A 40 -16.90 -2.91 -0.56
C ILE A 40 -15.87 -2.97 -1.66
N TYR A 41 -15.47 -4.17 -2.08
CA TYR A 41 -14.56 -4.35 -3.20
C TYR A 41 -15.06 -3.64 -4.46
N GLU A 42 -16.28 -3.92 -4.90
CA GLU A 42 -16.82 -3.36 -6.14
C GLU A 42 -16.99 -1.83 -6.09
N LYS A 43 -17.43 -1.30 -4.94
CA LYS A 43 -17.76 0.12 -4.82
C LYS A 43 -16.57 1.02 -4.53
N LEU A 44 -15.57 0.53 -3.80
CA LEU A 44 -14.49 1.37 -3.27
C LEU A 44 -13.10 0.99 -3.77
N ILE A 45 -12.89 -0.27 -4.17
CA ILE A 45 -11.55 -0.78 -4.47
C ILE A 45 -11.35 -1.00 -5.97
N LYS A 46 -12.24 -1.74 -6.60
CA LYS A 46 -12.10 -2.19 -7.98
C LYS A 46 -11.78 -1.04 -8.94
N GLY A 47 -12.66 -0.07 -9.06
CA GLY A 47 -12.51 1.02 -10.02
C GLY A 47 -11.27 1.88 -9.78
N TYR A 48 -10.90 2.14 -8.52
CA TYR A 48 -9.68 2.85 -8.18
C TYR A 48 -8.43 2.05 -8.59
N THR A 49 -8.41 0.77 -8.25
CA THR A 49 -7.27 -0.10 -8.52
C THR A 49 -7.06 -0.30 -10.02
N GLU A 50 -8.11 -0.62 -10.76
CA GLU A 50 -8.04 -0.80 -12.22
C GLU A 50 -7.59 0.47 -12.94
N LYS A 51 -8.07 1.64 -12.48
CA LYS A 51 -7.61 2.92 -13.02
C LYS A 51 -6.12 3.18 -12.75
N GLN A 52 -5.65 2.83 -11.58
CA GLN A 52 -4.25 3.05 -11.17
C GLN A 52 -3.28 2.12 -11.90
N TRP A 53 -3.67 0.86 -12.08
CA TRP A 53 -2.81 -0.18 -12.64
C TRP A 53 -3.02 -0.40 -14.15
N GLY A 54 -4.11 0.13 -14.73
CA GLY A 54 -4.47 -0.07 -16.13
C GLY A 54 -4.79 -1.53 -16.49
N ARG A 55 -5.15 -2.36 -15.52
CA ARG A 55 -5.39 -3.80 -15.65
C ARG A 55 -6.56 -4.25 -14.77
N ASP A 56 -7.22 -5.34 -15.15
CA ASP A 56 -8.25 -5.98 -14.34
C ASP A 56 -7.68 -6.49 -13.01
N CYS A 57 -8.45 -6.35 -11.93
CA CYS A 57 -8.04 -6.82 -10.61
C CYS A 57 -7.77 -8.33 -10.55
N LYS A 58 -8.35 -9.12 -11.43
CA LYS A 58 -8.09 -10.58 -11.55
C LYS A 58 -6.71 -10.90 -12.09
N GLU A 59 -6.10 -9.97 -12.83
CA GLU A 59 -4.75 -10.10 -13.37
C GLU A 59 -3.66 -9.59 -12.43
N LEU A 60 -4.05 -8.95 -11.35
CA LEU A 60 -3.13 -8.36 -10.38
C LEU A 60 -2.84 -9.31 -9.22
N PRO A 61 -1.59 -9.38 -8.74
CA PRO A 61 -1.21 -10.25 -7.62
C PRO A 61 -1.94 -9.90 -6.32
N SER A 62 -2.30 -10.91 -5.54
CA SER A 62 -3.03 -10.76 -4.27
C SER A 62 -2.28 -9.90 -3.23
N PHE A 63 -0.94 -9.91 -3.22
CA PHE A 63 -0.15 -9.20 -2.23
C PHE A 63 -0.30 -7.67 -2.27
N ILE A 64 -0.74 -7.09 -3.39
CA ILE A 64 -0.91 -5.63 -3.56
C ILE A 64 -1.88 -5.09 -2.50
N ILE A 65 -2.94 -5.83 -2.18
CA ILE A 65 -4.00 -5.37 -1.28
C ILE A 65 -3.95 -6.03 0.12
N LYS A 66 -2.99 -6.87 0.42
CA LYS A 66 -2.87 -7.53 1.74
C LYS A 66 -2.85 -6.56 2.93
N ARG A 67 -2.48 -5.30 2.70
CA ARG A 67 -2.34 -4.27 3.75
C ARG A 67 -3.55 -3.35 3.88
N LEU A 68 -4.68 -3.67 3.25
CA LEU A 68 -5.87 -2.84 3.37
C LEU A 68 -6.37 -2.85 4.82
N PRO A 69 -6.32 -1.72 5.54
CA PRO A 69 -6.83 -1.66 6.90
C PRO A 69 -8.35 -1.59 6.89
N VAL A 70 -9.00 -2.61 7.46
CA VAL A 70 -10.43 -2.55 7.77
C VAL A 70 -10.58 -2.13 9.23
N ARG A 71 -11.17 -0.97 9.47
CA ARG A 71 -11.41 -0.45 10.82
C ARG A 71 -12.90 -0.20 11.02
N LEU A 72 -13.41 -0.65 12.15
CA LEU A 72 -14.79 -0.41 12.58
C LEU A 72 -14.85 0.72 13.63
N THR A 73 -14.02 1.72 13.45
CA THR A 73 -13.92 2.90 14.30
C THR A 73 -14.09 4.17 13.47
N PHE A 74 -14.44 5.28 14.12
CA PHE A 74 -14.51 6.61 13.48
C PHE A 74 -13.13 7.27 13.30
N ASP A 75 -12.04 6.55 13.56
CA ASP A 75 -10.69 7.04 13.30
C ASP A 75 -10.37 6.98 11.81
N ASN A 76 -10.24 8.16 11.20
CA ASN A 76 -9.93 8.34 9.78
C ASN A 76 -8.43 8.36 9.47
N ASN A 77 -7.57 8.21 10.47
CA ASN A 77 -6.13 8.14 10.23
C ASN A 77 -5.77 6.88 9.47
N TYR A 78 -5.09 7.00 8.33
CA TYR A 78 -4.64 5.86 7.55
C TYR A 78 -3.55 5.06 8.29
N PHE A 79 -2.63 5.75 8.93
CA PHE A 79 -1.55 5.16 9.70
C PHE A 79 -1.80 5.25 11.21
N ASN A 80 -1.30 4.28 11.97
CA ASN A 80 -1.31 4.29 13.44
C ASN A 80 -0.13 5.08 14.04
N ALA A 81 0.51 5.93 13.24
CA ALA A 81 1.64 6.74 13.70
C ALA A 81 1.17 7.81 14.70
N LEU A 82 1.83 7.89 15.86
CA LEU A 82 1.52 8.86 16.89
C LEU A 82 1.71 10.32 16.40
N TYR A 83 2.68 10.51 15.52
CA TYR A 83 2.95 11.80 14.89
C TYR A 83 2.93 11.65 13.36
N GLN A 84 2.23 12.56 12.70
CA GLN A 84 2.12 12.61 11.25
C GLN A 84 2.31 14.08 10.82
N GLY A 85 3.04 14.30 9.75
CA GLY A 85 3.28 15.66 9.26
C GLY A 85 4.02 15.69 7.94
N ILE A 86 4.12 16.89 7.40
CA ILE A 86 4.92 17.18 6.22
C ILE A 86 6.13 18.01 6.69
N PRO A 87 7.35 17.69 6.23
CA PRO A 87 8.55 18.44 6.63
C PRO A 87 8.43 19.94 6.31
N VAL A 88 8.80 20.82 7.24
CA VAL A 88 8.88 22.25 6.98
C VAL A 88 9.94 22.51 5.91
N GLY A 89 9.55 23.19 4.83
CA GLY A 89 10.38 23.39 3.64
C GLY A 89 10.29 22.28 2.59
N GLY A 90 9.40 21.29 2.81
CA GLY A 90 9.11 20.22 1.85
C GLY A 90 10.12 19.07 1.85
N TYR A 91 9.84 18.06 1.05
CA TYR A 91 10.67 16.84 0.98
C TYR A 91 12.05 17.08 0.39
N THR A 92 12.19 18.02 -0.55
CA THR A 92 13.50 18.37 -1.11
C THR A 92 14.45 18.86 -0.03
N LYS A 93 13.96 19.67 0.90
CA LYS A 93 14.77 20.15 2.03
C LYS A 93 15.15 19.04 2.99
N LEU A 94 14.23 18.10 3.24
CA LEU A 94 14.49 16.89 4.04
C LEU A 94 15.63 16.09 3.42
N ILE A 95 15.52 15.77 2.12
CA ILE A 95 16.56 14.98 1.41
C ILE A 95 17.89 15.73 1.39
N SER A 96 17.88 17.04 1.10
CA SER A 96 19.09 17.87 1.13
C SER A 96 19.79 17.83 2.51
N ASN A 97 19.01 17.85 3.59
CA ASN A 97 19.58 17.76 4.94
C ASN A 97 20.16 16.37 5.24
N LEU A 98 19.49 15.30 4.76
CA LEU A 98 19.97 13.92 4.93
C LEU A 98 21.28 13.66 4.17
N LEU A 99 21.45 14.30 3.00
CA LEU A 99 22.65 14.18 2.17
C LEU A 99 23.76 15.16 2.55
N ASN A 100 23.57 15.99 3.57
CA ASN A 100 24.56 16.96 3.99
C ASN A 100 25.85 16.27 4.47
N GLY A 101 26.97 16.60 3.82
CA GLY A 101 28.26 15.98 4.10
C GLY A 101 28.48 14.64 3.39
N ILE A 102 27.55 14.20 2.55
CA ILE A 102 27.69 12.98 1.72
C ILE A 102 27.94 13.39 0.28
N GLU A 103 28.94 12.78 -0.35
CA GLU A 103 29.17 12.95 -1.79
C GLU A 103 28.03 12.32 -2.60
N VAL A 104 27.44 13.10 -3.50
CA VAL A 104 26.29 12.68 -4.31
C VAL A 104 26.65 12.75 -5.79
N CYS A 105 26.65 11.61 -6.46
CA CYS A 105 26.85 11.53 -7.90
C CYS A 105 25.49 11.57 -8.61
N LEU A 106 25.20 12.65 -9.31
CA LEU A 106 23.99 12.81 -10.13
C LEU A 106 24.19 12.21 -11.52
N ASN A 107 23.08 11.84 -12.18
CA ASN A 107 23.06 11.25 -13.53
C ASN A 107 23.96 10.01 -13.67
N THR A 108 24.05 9.24 -12.60
CA THR A 108 24.87 8.04 -12.54
C THR A 108 23.98 6.83 -12.36
N ASP A 109 23.96 5.90 -13.32
CA ASP A 109 23.27 4.63 -13.17
C ASP A 109 24.18 3.68 -12.37
N TYR A 110 23.69 3.26 -11.19
CA TYR A 110 24.42 2.32 -10.34
C TYR A 110 24.68 0.98 -11.04
N LEU A 111 23.73 0.47 -11.81
CA LEU A 111 23.87 -0.85 -12.45
C LEU A 111 24.95 -0.83 -13.54
N GLU A 112 25.07 0.27 -14.29
CA GLU A 112 26.13 0.45 -15.28
C GLU A 112 27.52 0.62 -14.64
N ASN A 113 27.57 1.25 -13.45
CA ASN A 113 28.81 1.56 -12.73
C ASN A 113 29.03 0.67 -11.49
N LYS A 114 28.30 -0.42 -11.37
CA LYS A 114 28.27 -1.30 -10.19
C LYS A 114 29.65 -1.74 -9.72
N TYR A 115 30.54 -2.12 -10.65
CA TYR A 115 31.87 -2.60 -10.31
C TYR A 115 32.71 -1.53 -9.61
N GLU A 116 32.63 -0.29 -10.04
CA GLU A 116 33.32 0.85 -9.43
C GLU A 116 32.82 1.11 -8.01
N PHE A 117 31.50 1.15 -7.81
CA PHE A 117 30.88 1.36 -6.50
C PHE A 117 31.16 0.21 -5.52
N ASP A 118 31.07 -1.04 -5.97
CA ASP A 118 31.39 -2.19 -5.14
C ASP A 118 32.90 -2.20 -4.74
N SER A 119 33.77 -1.76 -5.62
CA SER A 119 35.21 -1.59 -5.33
C SER A 119 35.46 -0.50 -4.27
N LEU A 120 34.70 0.60 -4.30
CA LEU A 120 34.79 1.65 -3.28
C LEU A 120 34.26 1.15 -1.93
N ALA A 121 33.15 0.46 -1.92
CA ALA A 121 32.55 -0.10 -0.69
C ALA A 121 33.51 -1.08 0.01
N ASN A 122 34.19 -1.93 -0.75
CA ASN A 122 35.20 -2.89 -0.21
C ASN A 122 36.47 -2.25 0.33
N LYS A 123 36.74 -0.96 0.04
CA LYS A 123 37.88 -0.22 0.60
C LYS A 123 37.55 0.45 1.95
N ILE A 124 36.27 0.53 2.30
CA ILE A 124 35.78 1.21 3.51
C ILE A 124 35.47 0.19 4.64
N ALA A 125 35.32 -1.08 4.29
CA ALA A 125 35.13 -2.19 5.22
C ALA A 125 36.46 -2.73 5.74
#